data_233de0c746d5ce0e1db011363b76d1d3
#
_entry.id   233de0c746d5ce0e1db011363b76d1d3
#
_cell.length_a   1.000
_cell.length_b   1.000
_cell.length_c   1.000
_cell.angle_alpha   90.00
_cell.angle_beta   90.00
_cell.angle_gamma   90.00
#
_symmetry.space_group_name_H-M   'P 1'
#
loop_
_entity.id
_entity.type
_entity.pdbx_description
1 polymer ?
#
loop_
_entity_poly.entity_id
_entity_poly.type
_entity_poly.pdbx_seq_one_letter_code
_entity_poly.pdbx_strand_id
1 'polypeptide(L)'
;ISPVQYRLIKAWNKGGRELFVIGDPDQSIYSFRGSDSRCFDLLEQDFPGTSTIRLTTVYRSTPEILSASLPLISRNPGGERRLSAARPHGGPVRLVTAQTSLSESIFIAKEINRMVGGIDMLDAHSQTPGLPDTDRSFSDIAVLYRTNHQARLLEQCLQTEGIPYVVAGWEDYLDHLAVQGTISFFGALLKSSGLDEDTTKLCRKRISPSADYSSLAERFQPRLKKDRPWKLLEDWISCLELGSDKPMDTFVCMSYFHKTMEDMLSTLAFGQAHDLKRSGQDSRPSDAVTLMTLHASQGLEFPVVFLYGLRQGILPLKTGKGAVNPEEERRLMYVGMTRARDELILTTSEEPSPFLEELPKDACRREKARTPGSGMKQLSLFDFM
;
A
#
# COMPACT_ATOMS: atom_id res chain seq x y z
N ILE A 1 -17.12 0.57 -8.13
CA ILE A 1 -17.43 1.70 -9.02
C ILE A 1 -18.34 2.68 -8.31
N SER A 2 -18.30 3.98 -8.68
CA SER A 2 -19.20 5.00 -8.15
C SER A 2 -20.56 4.99 -8.88
N PRO A 3 -21.63 5.55 -8.26
CA PRO A 3 -22.93 5.69 -8.94
C PRO A 3 -22.88 6.47 -10.23
N VAL A 4 -21.93 7.41 -10.38
CA VAL A 4 -21.72 8.17 -11.61
C VAL A 4 -21.14 7.28 -12.71
N GLN A 5 -20.09 6.50 -12.38
CA GLN A 5 -19.50 5.53 -13.29
C GLN A 5 -20.51 4.46 -13.72
N TYR A 6 -21.32 3.98 -12.77
CA TYR A 6 -22.38 3.03 -13.07
C TYR A 6 -23.42 3.61 -14.05
N ARG A 7 -23.86 4.86 -13.86
CA ARG A 7 -24.76 5.56 -14.81
C ARG A 7 -24.14 5.70 -16.20
N LEU A 8 -22.83 5.94 -16.26
CA LEU A 8 -22.11 6.02 -17.54
C LEU A 8 -22.11 4.68 -18.27
N ILE A 9 -21.86 3.58 -17.54
CA ILE A 9 -21.93 2.20 -18.10
C ILE A 9 -23.35 1.92 -18.64
N LYS A 10 -24.39 2.27 -17.89
CA LYS A 10 -25.80 2.14 -18.36
C LYS A 10 -26.06 2.98 -19.63
N ALA A 11 -25.54 4.20 -19.69
CA ALA A 11 -25.73 5.06 -20.84
C ALA A 11 -25.01 4.53 -22.10
N TRP A 12 -23.81 3.99 -21.93
CA TRP A 12 -23.06 3.35 -23.03
C TRP A 12 -23.74 2.06 -23.51
N ASN A 13 -24.32 1.29 -22.60
CA ASN A 13 -25.02 0.06 -22.93
C ASN A 13 -26.50 0.26 -23.29
N LYS A 14 -26.93 1.48 -23.59
CA LYS A 14 -28.32 1.78 -23.94
C LYS A 14 -28.72 1.05 -25.21
N GLY A 15 -29.57 0.03 -25.06
CA GLY A 15 -29.97 -0.87 -26.14
C GLY A 15 -28.89 -1.88 -26.55
N GLY A 16 -27.79 -1.97 -25.82
CA GLY A 16 -26.74 -2.98 -26.00
C GLY A 16 -27.25 -4.39 -25.66
N ARG A 17 -26.74 -5.37 -26.39
CA ARG A 17 -27.17 -6.77 -26.25
C ARG A 17 -26.25 -7.60 -25.35
N GLU A 18 -25.04 -7.11 -25.09
CA GLU A 18 -24.00 -7.86 -24.34
C GLU A 18 -23.27 -6.91 -23.39
N LEU A 19 -23.43 -7.16 -22.10
CA LEU A 19 -22.65 -6.51 -21.03
C LEU A 19 -22.02 -7.60 -20.18
N PHE A 20 -20.69 -7.62 -20.14
CA PHE A 20 -19.92 -8.53 -19.29
C PHE A 20 -19.22 -7.74 -18.20
N VAL A 21 -19.50 -8.08 -16.94
CA VAL A 21 -18.96 -7.39 -15.76
C VAL A 21 -18.25 -8.39 -14.86
N ILE A 22 -17.04 -8.05 -14.45
CA ILE A 22 -16.25 -8.83 -13.49
C ILE A 22 -15.94 -7.94 -12.28
N GLY A 23 -16.01 -8.50 -11.08
CA GLY A 23 -15.60 -7.82 -9.88
C GLY A 23 -15.81 -8.66 -8.64
N ASP A 24 -15.43 -8.08 -7.51
CA ASP A 24 -15.55 -8.69 -6.19
C ASP A 24 -16.10 -7.65 -5.20
N PRO A 25 -17.33 -7.80 -4.69
CA PRO A 25 -17.89 -6.87 -3.72
C PRO A 25 -17.13 -6.86 -2.38
N ASP A 26 -16.48 -7.99 -2.01
CA ASP A 26 -15.68 -8.08 -0.80
C ASP A 26 -14.32 -7.35 -0.91
N GLN A 27 -13.94 -6.89 -2.09
CA GLN A 27 -12.78 -6.03 -2.34
C GLN A 27 -13.16 -4.55 -2.59
N SER A 28 -14.39 -4.15 -2.29
CA SER A 28 -14.84 -2.75 -2.38
C SER A 28 -14.33 -1.95 -1.17
N ILE A 29 -13.21 -1.24 -1.36
CA ILE A 29 -12.47 -0.51 -0.32
C ILE A 29 -12.30 0.99 -0.60
N TYR A 30 -13.06 1.55 -1.56
CA TYR A 30 -12.99 2.95 -1.98
C TYR A 30 -14.31 3.70 -1.81
N SER A 31 -15.06 3.44 -0.71
CA SER A 31 -16.31 4.16 -0.45
C SER A 31 -16.08 5.65 -0.23
N PHE A 32 -14.93 6.03 0.33
CA PHE A 32 -14.50 7.44 0.47
C PHE A 32 -14.32 8.16 -0.88
N ARG A 33 -14.15 7.42 -1.98
CA ARG A 33 -14.18 7.92 -3.37
C ARG A 33 -15.54 7.72 -4.03
N GLY A 34 -16.55 7.34 -3.26
CA GLY A 34 -17.93 7.14 -3.70
C GLY A 34 -18.18 5.79 -4.36
N SER A 35 -17.33 4.76 -4.17
CA SER A 35 -17.67 3.42 -4.66
C SER A 35 -18.77 2.77 -3.81
N ASP A 36 -19.63 2.00 -4.47
CA ASP A 36 -20.73 1.27 -3.85
C ASP A 36 -20.53 -0.24 -4.03
N SER A 37 -20.51 -0.98 -2.93
CA SER A 37 -20.35 -2.43 -2.95
C SER A 37 -21.59 -3.16 -3.53
N ARG A 38 -22.73 -2.46 -3.60
CA ARG A 38 -24.00 -3.00 -4.13
C ARG A 38 -24.09 -2.93 -5.65
N CYS A 39 -23.01 -2.59 -6.35
CA CYS A 39 -23.04 -2.42 -7.80
C CYS A 39 -23.55 -3.66 -8.57
N PHE A 40 -23.32 -4.87 -8.04
CA PHE A 40 -23.83 -6.10 -8.65
C PHE A 40 -25.34 -6.28 -8.42
N ASP A 41 -25.83 -5.97 -7.23
CA ASP A 41 -27.28 -6.01 -6.94
C ASP A 41 -28.05 -5.03 -7.83
N LEU A 42 -27.48 -3.82 -8.01
CA LEU A 42 -28.04 -2.82 -8.92
C LEU A 42 -28.01 -3.28 -10.38
N LEU A 43 -26.95 -3.99 -10.78
CA LEU A 43 -26.84 -4.52 -12.13
C LEU A 43 -27.93 -5.56 -12.41
N GLU A 44 -28.14 -6.50 -11.48
CA GLU A 44 -29.20 -7.52 -11.61
C GLU A 44 -30.60 -6.91 -11.66
N GLN A 45 -30.84 -5.83 -10.88
CA GLN A 45 -32.10 -5.09 -10.92
C GLN A 45 -32.34 -4.35 -12.23
N ASP A 46 -31.28 -3.68 -12.74
CA ASP A 46 -31.37 -2.85 -13.93
C ASP A 46 -31.37 -3.64 -15.25
N PHE A 47 -30.81 -4.85 -15.24
CA PHE A 47 -30.72 -5.76 -16.38
C PHE A 47 -31.34 -7.12 -16.04
N PRO A 48 -32.68 -7.24 -16.06
CA PRO A 48 -33.37 -8.49 -15.83
C PRO A 48 -32.91 -9.56 -16.84
N GLY A 49 -32.56 -10.75 -16.34
CA GLY A 49 -32.02 -11.83 -17.16
C GLY A 49 -30.48 -11.91 -17.14
N THR A 50 -29.80 -11.10 -16.34
CA THR A 50 -28.38 -11.24 -16.06
C THR A 50 -28.07 -12.62 -15.50
N SER A 51 -27.07 -13.31 -16.06
CA SER A 51 -26.54 -14.56 -15.55
C SER A 51 -25.34 -14.30 -14.66
N THR A 52 -25.41 -14.70 -13.38
CA THR A 52 -24.32 -14.51 -12.43
C THR A 52 -23.54 -15.82 -12.28
N ILE A 53 -22.23 -15.75 -12.61
CA ILE A 53 -21.28 -16.86 -12.41
C ILE A 53 -20.37 -16.52 -11.24
N ARG A 54 -20.36 -17.36 -10.21
CA ARG A 54 -19.47 -17.20 -9.04
C ARG A 54 -18.26 -18.10 -9.16
N LEU A 55 -17.07 -17.50 -9.15
CA LEU A 55 -15.82 -18.24 -9.11
C LEU A 55 -15.52 -18.62 -7.66
N THR A 56 -15.38 -19.90 -7.37
CA THR A 56 -15.21 -20.44 -6.01
C THR A 56 -13.82 -21.00 -5.75
N THR A 57 -13.00 -21.12 -6.78
CA THR A 57 -11.63 -21.65 -6.66
C THR A 57 -10.60 -20.52 -6.62
N VAL A 58 -9.75 -20.53 -5.58
CA VAL A 58 -8.67 -19.55 -5.38
C VAL A 58 -7.34 -20.20 -5.71
N TYR A 59 -6.64 -19.60 -6.66
CA TYR A 59 -5.33 -20.07 -7.15
C TYR A 59 -4.14 -19.34 -6.53
N ARG A 60 -4.39 -18.27 -5.76
CA ARG A 60 -3.36 -17.41 -5.18
C ARG A 60 -2.86 -17.93 -3.84
N SER A 61 -3.74 -18.04 -2.88
CA SER A 61 -3.41 -18.27 -1.47
C SER A 61 -3.55 -19.73 -1.06
N THR A 62 -2.78 -20.13 -0.05
CA THR A 62 -2.88 -21.46 0.57
C THR A 62 -4.20 -21.65 1.34
N PRO A 63 -4.61 -22.90 1.62
CA PRO A 63 -5.80 -23.19 2.44
C PRO A 63 -5.77 -22.50 3.81
N GLU A 64 -4.60 -22.38 4.45
CA GLU A 64 -4.44 -21.76 5.76
C GLU A 64 -4.78 -20.27 5.74
N ILE A 65 -4.34 -19.55 4.70
CA ILE A 65 -4.66 -18.12 4.52
C ILE A 65 -6.16 -17.94 4.30
N LEU A 66 -6.79 -18.82 3.50
CA LEU A 66 -8.23 -18.76 3.29
C LEU A 66 -9.01 -19.08 4.57
N SER A 67 -8.60 -20.11 5.32
CA SER A 67 -9.27 -20.50 6.57
C SER A 67 -9.22 -19.40 7.63
N ALA A 68 -8.18 -18.55 7.61
CA ALA A 68 -8.08 -17.38 8.48
C ALA A 68 -8.90 -16.19 7.96
N SER A 69 -8.92 -15.94 6.66
CA SER A 69 -9.50 -14.71 6.08
C SER A 69 -11.01 -14.80 5.79
N LEU A 70 -11.53 -15.97 5.40
CA LEU A 70 -12.94 -16.12 5.06
C LEU A 70 -13.90 -15.90 6.25
N PRO A 71 -13.65 -16.41 7.46
CA PRO A 71 -14.52 -16.13 8.61
C PRO A 71 -14.58 -14.63 8.96
N LEU A 72 -13.48 -13.90 8.77
CA LEU A 72 -13.45 -12.45 8.97
C LEU A 72 -14.43 -11.76 8.02
N ILE A 73 -14.29 -11.96 6.71
CA ILE A 73 -15.12 -11.29 5.72
C ILE A 73 -16.59 -11.76 5.76
N SER A 74 -16.84 -12.98 6.21
CA SER A 74 -18.20 -13.53 6.33
C SER A 74 -19.05 -12.85 7.41
N ARG A 75 -18.45 -12.02 8.25
CA ARG A 75 -19.18 -11.15 9.19
C ARG A 75 -19.84 -9.94 8.52
N ASN A 76 -19.40 -9.60 7.32
CA ASN A 76 -20.05 -8.58 6.50
C ASN A 76 -21.35 -9.12 5.88
N PRO A 77 -22.29 -8.25 5.45
CA PRO A 77 -23.49 -8.66 4.72
C PRO A 77 -23.15 -9.58 3.55
N GLY A 78 -24.03 -10.56 3.32
CA GLY A 78 -23.83 -11.62 2.30
C GLY A 78 -23.49 -12.99 2.88
N GLY A 79 -23.26 -13.10 4.19
CA GLY A 79 -23.10 -14.36 4.91
C GLY A 79 -21.79 -15.10 4.60
N GLU A 80 -21.81 -16.44 4.76
CA GLU A 80 -20.66 -17.30 4.57
C GLU A 80 -20.15 -17.28 3.13
N ARG A 81 -18.82 -17.12 2.96
CA ARG A 81 -18.13 -17.22 1.67
C ARG A 81 -17.55 -18.62 1.51
N ARG A 82 -17.97 -19.31 0.44
CA ARG A 82 -17.52 -20.68 0.15
C ARG A 82 -16.49 -20.67 -0.96
N LEU A 83 -15.22 -20.50 -0.58
CA LEU A 83 -14.08 -20.54 -1.47
C LEU A 83 -13.16 -21.71 -1.09
N SER A 84 -12.54 -22.33 -2.09
CA SER A 84 -11.59 -23.42 -1.92
C SER A 84 -10.25 -23.05 -2.55
N ALA A 85 -9.14 -23.35 -1.87
CA ALA A 85 -7.81 -23.15 -2.44
C ALA A 85 -7.49 -24.30 -3.41
N ALA A 86 -6.93 -23.94 -4.56
CA ALA A 86 -6.33 -24.90 -5.50
C ALA A 86 -4.88 -25.23 -5.15
N ARG A 87 -4.26 -24.42 -4.29
CA ARG A 87 -2.86 -24.60 -3.86
C ARG A 87 -2.73 -25.68 -2.78
N PRO A 88 -1.54 -26.31 -2.68
CA PRO A 88 -1.25 -27.23 -1.58
C PRO A 88 -1.23 -26.50 -0.24
N HIS A 89 -1.29 -27.25 0.84
CA HIS A 89 -1.13 -26.74 2.20
C HIS A 89 0.23 -26.06 2.38
N GLY A 90 0.21 -24.92 3.06
CA GLY A 90 1.37 -24.12 3.43
C GLY A 90 1.62 -24.10 4.94
N GLY A 91 2.39 -23.10 5.38
CA GLY A 91 2.58 -22.83 6.79
C GLY A 91 1.35 -22.17 7.43
N PRO A 92 1.18 -22.30 8.77
CA PRO A 92 0.07 -21.67 9.48
C PRO A 92 0.19 -20.14 9.41
N VAL A 93 -0.95 -19.45 9.35
CA VAL A 93 -0.98 -18.00 9.53
C VAL A 93 -0.44 -17.66 10.93
N ARG A 94 0.52 -16.74 11.02
CA ARG A 94 1.15 -16.36 12.30
C ARG A 94 0.53 -15.05 12.80
N LEU A 95 0.15 -15.02 14.07
CA LEU A 95 -0.28 -13.81 14.78
C LEU A 95 0.71 -13.47 15.88
N VAL A 96 1.50 -12.45 15.67
CA VAL A 96 2.59 -12.04 16.57
C VAL A 96 2.19 -10.81 17.35
N THR A 97 2.26 -10.91 18.68
CA THR A 97 1.97 -9.79 19.59
C THR A 97 3.28 -9.25 20.16
N ALA A 98 3.55 -7.99 19.93
CA ALA A 98 4.66 -7.23 20.49
C ALA A 98 4.20 -6.34 21.66
N GLN A 99 5.13 -5.85 22.49
CA GLN A 99 4.80 -4.97 23.60
C GLN A 99 4.56 -3.52 23.12
N THR A 100 5.35 -3.06 22.16
CA THR A 100 5.31 -1.70 21.61
C THR A 100 5.42 -1.73 20.10
N SER A 101 5.04 -0.62 19.44
CA SER A 101 5.23 -0.44 18.00
C SER A 101 6.69 -0.58 17.57
N LEU A 102 7.63 -0.14 18.41
CA LEU A 102 9.07 -0.30 18.14
C LEU A 102 9.48 -1.77 18.15
N SER A 103 9.08 -2.53 19.19
CA SER A 103 9.39 -3.96 19.27
C SER A 103 8.72 -4.77 18.16
N GLU A 104 7.56 -4.32 17.68
CA GLU A 104 6.87 -4.88 16.51
C GLU A 104 7.68 -4.67 15.23
N SER A 105 8.16 -3.44 14.99
CA SER A 105 8.98 -3.10 13.82
C SER A 105 10.33 -3.80 13.81
N ILE A 106 10.97 -3.92 15.00
CA ILE A 106 12.22 -4.68 15.15
C ILE A 106 11.98 -6.18 14.86
N PHE A 107 10.86 -6.73 15.35
CA PHE A 107 10.50 -8.13 15.06
C PHE A 107 10.37 -8.35 13.54
N ILE A 108 9.65 -7.46 12.82
CA ILE A 108 9.48 -7.57 11.38
C ILE A 108 10.84 -7.53 10.66
N ALA A 109 11.71 -6.57 10.99
CA ALA A 109 13.02 -6.45 10.36
C ALA A 109 13.88 -7.72 10.58
N LYS A 110 13.92 -8.25 11.81
CA LYS A 110 14.65 -9.48 12.12
C LYS A 110 14.06 -10.69 11.41
N GLU A 111 12.73 -10.80 11.36
CA GLU A 111 12.06 -11.92 10.70
C GLU A 111 12.31 -11.90 9.19
N ILE A 112 12.29 -10.72 8.56
CA ILE A 112 12.66 -10.55 7.14
C ILE A 112 14.10 -11.03 6.92
N ASN A 113 15.03 -10.58 7.77
CA ASN A 113 16.44 -10.97 7.66
C ASN A 113 16.59 -12.49 7.76
N ARG A 114 15.89 -13.14 8.72
CA ARG A 114 15.87 -14.60 8.88
C ARG A 114 15.32 -15.31 7.64
N MET A 115 14.26 -14.78 7.01
CA MET A 115 13.64 -15.39 5.82
C MET A 115 14.53 -15.34 4.57
N VAL A 116 15.42 -14.35 4.49
CA VAL A 116 16.33 -14.18 3.34
C VAL A 116 17.70 -14.86 3.59
N GLY A 117 17.82 -15.64 4.66
CA GLY A 117 19.05 -16.39 4.99
C GLY A 117 20.04 -15.64 5.85
N GLY A 118 19.64 -14.53 6.48
CA GLY A 118 20.43 -13.84 7.51
C GLY A 118 20.53 -14.68 8.79
N ILE A 119 21.73 -14.84 9.32
CA ILE A 119 21.98 -15.51 10.60
C ILE A 119 21.91 -14.47 11.70
N ASP A 120 20.92 -14.56 12.60
CA ASP A 120 20.95 -13.80 13.86
C ASP A 120 22.04 -14.39 14.77
N MET A 121 22.88 -13.53 15.37
CA MET A 121 23.94 -14.00 16.31
C MET A 121 23.38 -14.83 17.48
N LEU A 122 22.11 -14.64 17.82
CA LEU A 122 21.43 -15.42 18.86
C LEU A 122 21.04 -16.83 18.39
N ASP A 123 20.75 -17.01 17.11
CA ASP A 123 20.44 -18.31 16.53
C ASP A 123 21.71 -19.14 16.24
N ALA A 124 22.85 -18.48 16.03
CA ALA A 124 24.14 -19.15 15.87
C ALA A 124 24.59 -19.92 17.16
N HIS A 125 24.05 -19.57 18.33
CA HIS A 125 24.31 -20.24 19.61
C HIS A 125 23.28 -21.31 19.97
N SER A 126 22.10 -21.31 19.30
CA SER A 126 21.11 -22.37 19.48
C SER A 126 21.31 -23.41 18.37
N GLN A 127 21.91 -24.54 18.70
CA GLN A 127 22.01 -25.72 17.83
C GLN A 127 20.62 -26.30 17.56
N THR A 128 19.77 -25.58 16.90
CA THR A 128 18.47 -26.09 16.42
C THR A 128 18.66 -26.54 14.98
N PRO A 129 18.67 -27.85 14.67
CA PRO A 129 18.72 -28.33 13.29
C PRO A 129 17.38 -27.99 12.60
N GLY A 130 17.43 -27.27 11.53
CA GLY A 130 16.28 -26.99 10.67
C GLY A 130 16.03 -25.52 10.41
N LEU A 131 17.03 -24.81 9.89
CA LEU A 131 16.73 -23.62 9.08
C LEU A 131 15.94 -24.10 7.88
N PRO A 132 14.74 -23.60 7.62
CA PRO A 132 14.09 -23.87 6.35
C PRO A 132 14.99 -23.31 5.24
N ASP A 133 15.29 -24.16 4.28
CA ASP A 133 15.95 -23.82 3.03
C ASP A 133 15.02 -22.91 2.25
N THR A 134 14.98 -21.63 2.62
CA THR A 134 14.11 -20.64 1.98
C THR A 134 15.00 -19.75 1.12
N ASP A 135 15.05 -20.11 -0.14
CA ASP A 135 15.60 -19.33 -1.27
C ASP A 135 14.71 -18.08 -1.54
N ARG A 136 14.37 -17.32 -0.47
CA ARG A 136 13.54 -16.12 -0.60
C ARG A 136 14.40 -14.89 -0.79
N SER A 137 13.94 -14.01 -1.69
CA SER A 137 14.53 -12.71 -1.91
C SER A 137 13.75 -11.62 -1.15
N PHE A 138 14.35 -10.45 -0.95
CA PHE A 138 13.65 -9.31 -0.34
C PHE A 138 12.42 -8.90 -1.15
N SER A 139 12.45 -9.05 -2.47
CA SER A 139 11.34 -8.73 -3.37
C SER A 139 10.13 -9.67 -3.22
N ASP A 140 10.30 -10.83 -2.58
CA ASP A 140 9.19 -11.74 -2.25
C ASP A 140 8.34 -11.24 -1.09
N ILE A 141 8.82 -10.23 -0.35
CA ILE A 141 8.26 -9.82 0.93
C ILE A 141 7.59 -8.46 0.81
N ALA A 142 6.34 -8.37 1.25
CA ALA A 142 5.63 -7.12 1.41
C ALA A 142 5.21 -6.88 2.86
N VAL A 143 5.34 -5.64 3.33
CA VAL A 143 4.77 -5.18 4.60
C VAL A 143 3.66 -4.18 4.32
N LEU A 144 2.45 -4.57 4.68
CA LEU A 144 1.24 -3.80 4.43
C LEU A 144 0.76 -3.15 5.73
N TYR A 145 0.41 -1.87 5.66
CA TYR A 145 -0.07 -1.09 6.81
C TYR A 145 -1.28 -0.23 6.45
N ARG A 146 -2.00 0.27 7.47
CA ARG A 146 -3.22 1.05 7.24
C ARG A 146 -2.93 2.50 6.85
N THR A 147 -1.92 3.12 7.45
CA THR A 147 -1.60 4.53 7.26
C THR A 147 -0.11 4.75 7.02
N ASN A 148 0.26 5.75 6.21
CA ASN A 148 1.65 6.07 5.89
C ASN A 148 2.47 6.50 7.13
N HIS A 149 1.81 6.96 8.20
CA HIS A 149 2.50 7.29 9.44
C HIS A 149 3.18 6.07 10.08
N GLN A 150 2.61 4.87 9.91
CA GLN A 150 3.20 3.62 10.43
C GLN A 150 4.51 3.27 9.73
N ALA A 151 4.68 3.65 8.46
CA ALA A 151 5.87 3.31 7.67
C ALA A 151 7.17 3.85 8.28
N ARG A 152 7.15 5.06 8.87
CA ARG A 152 8.37 5.74 9.33
C ARG A 152 9.19 4.93 10.33
N LEU A 153 8.52 4.34 11.31
CA LEU A 153 9.20 3.54 12.34
C LEU A 153 9.77 2.25 11.74
N LEU A 154 9.01 1.62 10.85
CA LEU A 154 9.46 0.44 10.13
C LEU A 154 10.64 0.74 9.22
N GLU A 155 10.60 1.85 8.46
CA GLU A 155 11.72 2.32 7.62
C GLU A 155 13.01 2.48 8.43
N GLN A 156 12.92 3.11 9.62
CA GLN A 156 14.09 3.27 10.51
C GLN A 156 14.66 1.91 10.96
N CYS A 157 13.79 0.96 11.31
CA CYS A 157 14.25 -0.37 11.72
C CYS A 157 14.90 -1.13 10.55
N LEU A 158 14.31 -1.09 9.35
CA LEU A 158 14.88 -1.72 8.16
C LEU A 158 16.22 -1.10 7.77
N GLN A 159 16.35 0.23 7.84
CA GLN A 159 17.61 0.93 7.60
C GLN A 159 18.70 0.51 8.61
N THR A 160 18.34 0.40 9.89
CA THR A 160 19.28 -0.01 10.94
C THR A 160 19.79 -1.44 10.73
N GLU A 161 18.92 -2.34 10.26
CA GLU A 161 19.28 -3.74 9.95
C GLU A 161 19.89 -3.90 8.53
N GLY A 162 20.06 -2.81 7.77
CA GLY A 162 20.63 -2.84 6.43
C GLY A 162 19.74 -3.52 5.38
N ILE A 163 18.44 -3.64 5.62
CA ILE A 163 17.48 -4.28 4.73
C ILE A 163 17.04 -3.31 3.64
N PRO A 164 17.23 -3.64 2.35
CA PRO A 164 16.76 -2.78 1.26
C PRO A 164 15.24 -2.79 1.20
N TYR A 165 14.64 -1.63 1.05
CA TYR A 165 13.18 -1.50 0.94
C TYR A 165 12.75 -0.44 -0.08
N VAL A 166 11.52 -0.58 -0.55
CA VAL A 166 10.84 0.37 -1.43
C VAL A 166 9.47 0.69 -0.86
N VAL A 167 9.13 1.97 -0.71
CA VAL A 167 7.78 2.40 -0.30
C VAL A 167 6.94 2.67 -1.54
N ALA A 168 5.83 1.95 -1.69
CA ALA A 168 4.93 2.03 -2.85
C ALA A 168 3.56 2.61 -2.46
N GLY A 169 2.87 3.27 -3.41
CA GLY A 169 1.48 3.71 -3.24
C GLY A 169 1.32 4.95 -2.36
N TRP A 170 2.20 5.91 -2.46
CA TRP A 170 2.11 7.14 -1.70
C TRP A 170 1.23 8.18 -2.41
N GLU A 171 -0.09 8.11 -2.19
CA GLU A 171 -1.06 9.02 -2.82
C GLU A 171 -1.18 10.39 -2.11
N ASP A 172 -0.81 10.48 -0.81
CA ASP A 172 -1.06 11.68 0.01
C ASP A 172 -0.35 12.94 -0.51
N TYR A 173 0.80 12.80 -1.19
CA TYR A 173 1.51 13.96 -1.75
C TYR A 173 0.80 14.56 -2.96
N LEU A 174 0.00 13.77 -3.69
CA LEU A 174 -0.76 14.24 -4.85
C LEU A 174 -1.90 15.19 -4.45
N ASP A 175 -2.38 15.09 -3.22
CA ASP A 175 -3.42 15.97 -2.68
C ASP A 175 -2.85 17.32 -2.19
N HIS A 176 -1.52 17.43 -2.11
CA HIS A 176 -0.86 18.66 -1.69
C HIS A 176 -0.99 19.77 -2.74
N LEU A 177 -1.35 20.98 -2.29
CA LEU A 177 -1.68 22.09 -3.19
C LEU A 177 -0.55 22.43 -4.17
N ALA A 178 0.70 22.48 -3.68
CA ALA A 178 1.86 22.79 -4.51
C ALA A 178 2.09 21.69 -5.58
N VAL A 179 1.93 20.41 -5.23
CA VAL A 179 2.03 19.31 -6.18
C VAL A 179 0.93 19.38 -7.23
N GLN A 180 -0.32 19.60 -6.82
CA GLN A 180 -1.44 19.74 -7.75
C GLN A 180 -1.28 20.93 -8.70
N GLY A 181 -0.77 22.08 -8.18
CA GLY A 181 -0.46 23.23 -8.98
C GLY A 181 0.65 22.94 -9.99
N THR A 182 1.70 22.23 -9.57
CA THR A 182 2.81 21.81 -10.44
C THR A 182 2.34 20.87 -11.55
N ILE A 183 1.52 19.87 -11.23
CA ILE A 183 0.90 18.97 -12.21
C ILE A 183 0.07 19.76 -13.21
N SER A 184 -0.73 20.72 -12.73
CA SER A 184 -1.58 21.56 -13.59
C SER A 184 -0.74 22.42 -14.54
N PHE A 185 0.35 23.03 -14.05
CA PHE A 185 1.26 23.85 -14.84
C PHE A 185 1.93 23.05 -15.96
N PHE A 186 2.63 21.96 -15.61
CA PHE A 186 3.31 21.15 -16.62
C PHE A 186 2.33 20.44 -17.56
N GLY A 187 1.14 20.07 -17.07
CA GLY A 187 0.07 19.53 -17.89
C GLY A 187 -0.48 20.52 -18.94
N ALA A 188 -0.58 21.81 -18.59
CA ALA A 188 -0.95 22.86 -19.53
C ALA A 188 0.14 23.10 -20.59
N LEU A 189 1.41 23.10 -20.17
CA LEU A 189 2.52 23.28 -21.11
C LEU A 189 2.66 22.14 -22.12
N LEU A 190 2.24 20.93 -21.78
CA LEU A 190 2.23 19.78 -22.69
C LEU A 190 1.10 19.87 -23.74
N LYS A 191 0.02 20.60 -23.43
CA LYS A 191 -1.04 20.87 -24.38
C LYS A 191 -0.58 21.97 -25.34
N SER A 192 -0.81 21.80 -26.62
CA SER A 192 -0.35 22.71 -27.68
C SER A 192 -0.89 24.15 -27.58
N SER A 193 -1.87 24.40 -26.70
CA SER A 193 -2.47 25.72 -26.45
C SER A 193 -1.65 26.61 -25.49
N GLY A 194 -0.60 26.06 -24.83
CA GLY A 194 0.19 26.81 -23.84
C GLY A 194 -0.54 27.04 -22.50
N LEU A 195 -0.01 27.95 -21.70
CA LEU A 195 -0.56 28.27 -20.38
C LEU A 195 -1.78 29.19 -20.52
N ASP A 196 -2.95 28.74 -20.10
CA ASP A 196 -4.18 29.52 -20.07
C ASP A 196 -4.33 30.35 -18.78
N GLU A 197 -5.28 31.30 -18.80
CA GLU A 197 -5.50 32.20 -17.66
C GLU A 197 -6.05 31.46 -16.43
N ASP A 198 -6.84 30.41 -16.61
CA ASP A 198 -7.42 29.62 -15.54
C ASP A 198 -6.34 28.78 -14.84
N THR A 199 -5.44 28.16 -15.58
CA THR A 199 -4.27 27.46 -15.02
C THR A 199 -3.35 28.44 -14.29
N THR A 200 -3.13 29.63 -14.82
CA THR A 200 -2.33 30.68 -14.14
C THR A 200 -2.95 31.10 -12.82
N LYS A 201 -4.26 31.33 -12.77
CA LYS A 201 -5.00 31.62 -11.53
C LYS A 201 -4.89 30.47 -10.52
N LEU A 202 -5.01 29.24 -11.02
CA LEU A 202 -4.89 28.04 -10.19
C LEU A 202 -3.48 27.93 -9.57
N CYS A 203 -2.44 28.15 -10.35
CA CYS A 203 -1.05 28.10 -9.87
C CYS A 203 -0.77 29.21 -8.84
N ARG A 204 -1.26 30.43 -9.07
CA ARG A 204 -1.16 31.52 -8.08
C ARG A 204 -1.81 31.19 -6.77
N LYS A 205 -2.96 30.51 -6.80
CA LYS A 205 -3.70 30.09 -5.60
C LYS A 205 -3.02 28.94 -4.85
N ARG A 206 -2.43 28.00 -5.58
CA ARG A 206 -1.94 26.73 -5.03
C ARG A 206 -0.46 26.71 -4.70
N ILE A 207 0.33 27.52 -5.38
CA ILE A 207 1.79 27.50 -5.28
C ILE A 207 2.32 28.84 -4.75
N SER A 208 2.34 29.87 -5.59
CA SER A 208 2.86 31.18 -5.23
C SER A 208 2.05 32.30 -5.89
N PRO A 209 1.45 33.22 -5.10
CA PRO A 209 0.66 34.34 -5.65
C PRO A 209 1.51 35.35 -6.44
N SER A 210 2.81 35.49 -6.12
CA SER A 210 3.71 36.51 -6.66
C SER A 210 4.53 36.05 -7.87
N ALA A 211 4.50 34.75 -8.21
CA ALA A 211 5.31 34.21 -9.30
C ALA A 211 4.80 34.65 -10.69
N ASP A 212 5.75 34.92 -11.60
CA ASP A 212 5.46 35.16 -13.03
C ASP A 212 5.43 33.85 -13.80
N TYR A 213 4.25 33.25 -13.89
CA TYR A 213 4.03 31.98 -14.57
C TYR A 213 4.22 32.07 -16.09
N SER A 214 4.12 33.25 -16.71
CA SER A 214 4.38 33.44 -18.13
C SER A 214 5.87 33.27 -18.43
N SER A 215 6.73 33.95 -17.67
CA SER A 215 8.19 33.78 -17.77
C SER A 215 8.64 32.35 -17.46
N LEU A 216 8.02 31.70 -16.46
CA LEU A 216 8.27 30.29 -16.15
C LEU A 216 7.86 29.37 -17.31
N ALA A 217 6.75 29.64 -17.96
CA ALA A 217 6.31 28.87 -19.13
C ALA A 217 7.31 28.96 -20.28
N GLU A 218 7.78 30.17 -20.62
CA GLU A 218 8.83 30.37 -21.63
C GLU A 218 10.12 29.62 -21.32
N ARG A 219 10.49 29.57 -20.03
CA ARG A 219 11.70 28.86 -19.56
C ARG A 219 11.58 27.35 -19.65
N PHE A 220 10.42 26.77 -19.27
CA PHE A 220 10.27 25.33 -19.14
C PHE A 220 9.76 24.65 -20.44
N GLN A 221 8.94 25.32 -21.25
CA GLN A 221 8.34 24.73 -22.45
C GLN A 221 9.35 24.11 -23.43
N PRO A 222 10.49 24.77 -23.80
CA PRO A 222 11.46 24.17 -24.72
C PRO A 222 12.24 22.98 -24.13
N ARG A 223 12.20 22.81 -22.81
CA ARG A 223 12.91 21.78 -22.07
C ARG A 223 12.09 20.52 -21.82
N LEU A 224 10.76 20.58 -21.92
CA LEU A 224 9.84 19.47 -21.63
C LEU A 224 10.17 18.16 -22.37
N LYS A 225 10.64 18.27 -23.62
CA LYS A 225 11.00 17.11 -24.47
C LYS A 225 12.47 16.71 -24.38
N LYS A 226 13.33 17.57 -23.78
CA LYS A 226 14.77 17.36 -23.74
C LYS A 226 15.27 16.88 -22.37
N ASP A 227 14.71 17.47 -21.31
CA ASP A 227 15.15 17.24 -19.95
C ASP A 227 14.33 16.15 -19.27
N ARG A 228 14.95 15.42 -18.36
CA ARG A 228 14.29 14.45 -17.49
C ARG A 228 13.35 15.17 -16.52
N PRO A 229 12.20 14.56 -16.13
CA PRO A 229 11.22 15.19 -15.23
C PRO A 229 11.84 15.70 -13.92
N TRP A 230 12.72 14.93 -13.29
CA TRP A 230 13.36 15.30 -12.04
C TRP A 230 14.16 16.62 -12.16
N LYS A 231 14.89 16.85 -13.26
CA LYS A 231 15.62 18.11 -13.49
C LYS A 231 14.69 19.30 -13.64
N LEU A 232 13.56 19.10 -14.30
CA LEU A 232 12.56 20.16 -14.45
C LEU A 232 11.93 20.50 -13.11
N LEU A 233 11.63 19.50 -12.29
CA LEU A 233 11.02 19.70 -10.98
C LEU A 233 11.99 20.29 -9.95
N GLU A 234 13.27 19.92 -9.95
CA GLU A 234 14.29 20.56 -9.09
C GLU A 234 14.47 22.04 -9.44
N ASP A 235 14.56 22.37 -10.74
CA ASP A 235 14.62 23.76 -11.20
C ASP A 235 13.32 24.52 -10.87
N TRP A 236 12.17 23.87 -10.97
CA TRP A 236 10.87 24.42 -10.60
C TRP A 236 10.81 24.82 -9.12
N ILE A 237 11.20 23.91 -8.24
CA ILE A 237 11.28 24.15 -6.79
C ILE A 237 12.21 25.32 -6.49
N SER A 238 13.38 25.35 -7.14
CA SER A 238 14.37 26.41 -6.99
C SER A 238 13.84 27.76 -7.45
N CYS A 239 13.14 27.83 -8.60
CA CYS A 239 12.57 29.07 -9.15
C CYS A 239 11.48 29.68 -8.27
N LEU A 240 10.73 28.84 -7.56
CA LEU A 240 9.57 29.23 -6.76
C LEU A 240 9.89 29.29 -5.25
N GLU A 241 11.15 29.05 -4.87
CA GLU A 241 11.61 29.01 -3.47
C GLU A 241 10.71 28.12 -2.59
N LEU A 242 10.25 27.00 -3.14
CA LEU A 242 9.31 26.10 -2.46
C LEU A 242 9.97 25.30 -1.33
N GLY A 243 11.07 25.68 -0.76
CA GLY A 243 11.73 25.11 0.41
C GLY A 243 11.69 23.57 0.50
N SER A 244 12.17 22.98 1.58
CA SER A 244 12.03 21.51 1.83
C SER A 244 10.60 21.15 2.23
N ASP A 245 9.70 21.17 1.25
CA ASP A 245 8.33 20.70 1.37
C ASP A 245 8.28 19.20 1.04
N LYS A 246 8.11 18.35 2.08
CA LYS A 246 8.14 16.89 1.94
C LYS A 246 7.27 16.33 0.79
N PRO A 247 6.05 16.83 0.53
CA PRO A 247 5.27 16.40 -0.63
C PRO A 247 5.94 16.70 -1.97
N MET A 248 6.60 17.88 -2.11
CA MET A 248 7.33 18.23 -3.33
C MET A 248 8.60 17.39 -3.49
N ASP A 249 9.35 17.15 -2.42
CA ASP A 249 10.52 16.26 -2.43
C ASP A 249 10.12 14.84 -2.86
N THR A 250 8.98 14.35 -2.35
CA THR A 250 8.42 13.06 -2.77
C THR A 250 8.06 13.08 -4.25
N PHE A 251 7.43 14.14 -4.75
CA PHE A 251 7.07 14.28 -6.14
C PHE A 251 8.30 14.29 -7.06
N VAL A 252 9.39 14.96 -6.65
CA VAL A 252 10.70 14.90 -7.34
C VAL A 252 11.24 13.47 -7.34
N CYS A 253 11.28 12.80 -6.19
CA CYS A 253 11.74 11.42 -6.10
C CYS A 253 10.98 10.48 -7.06
N MET A 254 9.67 10.65 -7.17
CA MET A 254 8.85 9.87 -8.09
C MET A 254 9.17 10.14 -9.55
N SER A 255 9.57 11.37 -9.87
CA SER A 255 9.89 11.79 -11.24
C SER A 255 11.15 11.13 -11.83
N TYR A 256 12.06 10.61 -10.99
CA TYR A 256 13.25 9.88 -11.42
C TYR A 256 12.90 8.62 -12.25
N PHE A 257 11.73 8.07 -12.04
CA PHE A 257 11.28 6.82 -12.67
C PHE A 257 10.73 7.01 -14.08
N HIS A 258 10.51 8.24 -14.50
CA HIS A 258 9.92 8.59 -15.78
C HIS A 258 10.97 9.14 -16.75
N LYS A 259 10.80 8.82 -18.03
CA LYS A 259 11.70 9.30 -19.08
C LYS A 259 11.36 10.71 -19.53
N THR A 260 10.07 11.04 -19.57
CA THR A 260 9.55 12.33 -20.01
C THR A 260 8.47 12.84 -19.06
N MET A 261 8.24 14.15 -19.03
CA MET A 261 7.17 14.77 -18.25
C MET A 261 5.79 14.29 -18.69
N GLU A 262 5.60 14.02 -19.97
CA GLU A 262 4.36 13.49 -20.53
C GLU A 262 4.07 12.07 -20.02
N ASP A 263 5.06 11.19 -20.00
CA ASP A 263 4.99 9.85 -19.44
C ASP A 263 4.61 9.89 -17.96
N MET A 264 5.26 10.75 -17.19
CA MET A 264 4.97 10.95 -15.77
C MET A 264 3.52 11.41 -15.54
N LEU A 265 3.10 12.46 -16.22
CA LEU A 265 1.76 13.03 -16.02
C LEU A 265 0.65 12.12 -16.54
N SER A 266 0.88 11.35 -17.61
CA SER A 266 -0.08 10.36 -18.08
C SER A 266 -0.26 9.22 -17.07
N THR A 267 0.82 8.74 -16.48
CA THR A 267 0.77 7.72 -15.41
C THR A 267 -0.06 8.20 -14.22
N LEU A 268 0.12 9.47 -13.81
CA LEU A 268 -0.68 10.08 -12.74
C LEU A 268 -2.16 10.23 -13.12
N ALA A 269 -2.45 10.60 -14.36
CA ALA A 269 -3.82 10.84 -14.84
C ALA A 269 -4.64 9.53 -14.94
N PHE A 270 -4.01 8.41 -15.28
CA PHE A 270 -4.68 7.10 -15.38
C PHE A 270 -4.84 6.38 -14.03
N GLY A 271 -4.40 7.01 -12.93
CA GLY A 271 -4.58 6.45 -11.59
C GLY A 271 -3.80 5.16 -11.33
N GLN A 272 -2.75 4.89 -12.12
CA GLN A 272 -1.80 3.80 -11.86
C GLN A 272 -0.83 4.20 -10.74
N ALA A 273 -1.38 4.65 -9.62
CA ALA A 273 -0.61 5.01 -8.41
C ALA A 273 0.22 3.81 -7.87
N HIS A 274 -0.11 2.60 -8.29
CA HIS A 274 0.60 1.37 -7.89
C HIS A 274 2.04 1.30 -8.43
N ASP A 275 2.35 2.03 -9.51
CA ASP A 275 3.71 2.05 -10.09
C ASP A 275 4.63 3.10 -9.46
N LEU A 276 4.09 3.94 -8.55
CA LEU A 276 4.85 4.97 -7.88
C LEU A 276 5.57 4.38 -6.66
N LYS A 277 6.90 4.35 -6.70
CA LYS A 277 7.75 3.74 -5.66
C LYS A 277 8.82 4.72 -5.18
N ARG A 278 9.06 4.73 -3.86
CA ARG A 278 10.18 5.42 -3.22
C ARG A 278 11.16 4.39 -2.68
N SER A 279 12.45 4.55 -2.94
CA SER A 279 13.51 3.71 -2.38
C SER A 279 14.19 4.40 -1.19
N GLY A 280 14.55 3.63 -0.19
CA GLY A 280 15.34 4.10 0.96
C GLY A 280 16.84 4.27 0.67
N GLN A 281 17.28 3.93 -0.55
CA GLN A 281 18.67 4.09 -1.00
C GLN A 281 18.70 4.88 -2.32
N ASP A 282 19.82 5.57 -2.59
CA ASP A 282 20.02 6.41 -3.77
C ASP A 282 20.00 5.63 -5.12
N SER A 283 20.12 4.31 -5.07
CA SER A 283 19.99 3.42 -6.23
C SER A 283 18.83 2.44 -6.01
N ARG A 284 18.03 2.14 -7.05
CA ARG A 284 17.00 1.10 -6.99
C ARG A 284 17.66 -0.25 -6.69
N PRO A 285 17.42 -0.86 -5.53
CA PRO A 285 17.80 -2.26 -5.36
C PRO A 285 16.90 -3.10 -6.29
N SER A 286 17.53 -3.97 -7.06
CA SER A 286 16.81 -4.96 -7.88
C SER A 286 16.02 -5.93 -6.99
N ASP A 287 16.43 -6.07 -5.75
CA ASP A 287 15.84 -6.92 -4.72
C ASP A 287 15.60 -6.09 -3.45
N ALA A 288 14.34 -5.85 -3.08
CA ALA A 288 13.95 -5.01 -1.97
C ALA A 288 12.56 -5.36 -1.42
N VAL A 289 12.40 -5.24 -0.11
CA VAL A 289 11.10 -5.39 0.58
C VAL A 289 10.14 -4.28 0.14
N THR A 290 8.91 -4.65 -0.18
CA THR A 290 7.89 -3.68 -0.57
C THR A 290 7.08 -3.22 0.65
N LEU A 291 7.11 -1.93 0.95
CA LEU A 291 6.30 -1.28 1.97
C LEU A 291 5.15 -0.54 1.30
N MET A 292 3.90 -0.77 1.72
CA MET A 292 2.75 -0.07 1.13
C MET A 292 1.53 -0.07 2.04
N THR A 293 0.58 0.81 1.74
CA THR A 293 -0.72 0.78 2.42
C THR A 293 -1.55 -0.42 1.95
N LEU A 294 -2.48 -0.86 2.81
CA LEU A 294 -3.47 -1.88 2.46
C LEU A 294 -4.24 -1.52 1.18
N HIS A 295 -4.59 -0.23 1.00
CA HIS A 295 -5.27 0.24 -0.22
C HIS A 295 -4.40 0.07 -1.47
N ALA A 296 -3.13 0.43 -1.38
CA ALA A 296 -2.18 0.33 -2.50
C ALA A 296 -1.88 -1.13 -2.89
N SER A 297 -2.13 -2.08 -2.00
CA SER A 297 -1.90 -3.50 -2.28
C SER A 297 -2.98 -4.17 -3.13
N GLN A 298 -4.09 -3.47 -3.40
CA GLN A 298 -5.18 -4.03 -4.19
C GLN A 298 -4.69 -4.37 -5.61
N GLY A 299 -4.98 -5.58 -6.05
CA GLY A 299 -4.53 -6.09 -7.37
C GLY A 299 -3.15 -6.74 -7.35
N LEU A 300 -2.33 -6.52 -6.33
CA LEU A 300 -1.01 -7.12 -6.19
C LEU A 300 -1.07 -8.46 -5.44
N GLU A 301 0.04 -9.20 -5.47
CA GLU A 301 0.24 -10.43 -4.70
C GLU A 301 1.72 -10.64 -4.41
N PHE A 302 2.02 -11.23 -3.25
CA PHE A 302 3.40 -11.46 -2.79
C PHE A 302 3.51 -12.85 -2.16
N PRO A 303 4.65 -13.54 -2.29
CA PRO A 303 4.91 -14.78 -1.58
C PRO A 303 4.72 -14.65 -0.07
N VAL A 304 5.27 -13.62 0.53
CA VAL A 304 5.19 -13.34 1.98
C VAL A 304 4.56 -11.97 2.23
N VAL A 305 3.57 -11.92 3.11
CA VAL A 305 2.92 -10.67 3.50
C VAL A 305 2.93 -10.52 5.01
N PHE A 306 3.42 -9.38 5.48
CA PHE A 306 3.21 -8.90 6.83
C PHE A 306 2.07 -7.89 6.85
N LEU A 307 1.09 -8.06 7.73
CA LEU A 307 0.12 -7.01 8.05
C LEU A 307 0.57 -6.34 9.35
N TYR A 308 1.11 -5.13 9.24
CA TYR A 308 1.77 -4.40 10.31
C TYR A 308 0.84 -3.43 11.04
N GLY A 309 0.94 -3.44 12.36
CA GLY A 309 0.28 -2.47 13.23
C GLY A 309 -1.23 -2.65 13.29
N LEU A 310 -1.71 -3.91 13.40
CA LEU A 310 -3.12 -4.24 13.56
C LEU A 310 -3.61 -3.87 14.96
N ARG A 311 -3.89 -2.56 15.18
CA ARG A 311 -4.25 -1.99 16.48
C ARG A 311 -5.60 -1.30 16.46
N GLN A 312 -6.22 -1.24 17.64
CA GLN A 312 -7.41 -0.45 17.89
C GLN A 312 -7.21 1.02 17.48
N GLY A 313 -8.13 1.57 16.69
CA GLY A 313 -8.05 2.94 16.20
C GLY A 313 -7.20 3.14 14.95
N ILE A 314 -6.39 2.14 14.57
CA ILE A 314 -5.64 2.10 13.31
C ILE A 314 -6.38 1.21 12.29
N LEU A 315 -6.79 0.01 12.68
CA LEU A 315 -7.64 -0.87 11.87
C LEU A 315 -8.64 -1.59 12.80
N PRO A 316 -9.90 -1.17 12.84
CA PRO A 316 -10.53 -0.09 12.05
C PRO A 316 -10.04 1.31 12.42
N LEU A 317 -9.95 2.19 11.41
CA LEU A 317 -9.47 3.55 11.59
C LEU A 317 -10.49 4.37 12.39
N LYS A 318 -10.01 5.08 13.44
CA LYS A 318 -10.77 6.11 14.13
C LYS A 318 -10.26 7.48 13.72
N THR A 319 -11.13 8.30 13.17
CA THR A 319 -10.83 9.70 12.84
C THR A 319 -11.54 10.62 13.83
N GLY A 320 -11.08 11.88 13.96
CA GLY A 320 -11.75 12.87 14.81
C GLY A 320 -13.21 13.16 14.41
N LYS A 321 -13.65 12.69 13.24
CA LYS A 321 -15.05 12.80 12.75
C LYS A 321 -15.90 11.56 13.03
N GLY A 322 -15.39 10.57 13.75
CA GLY A 322 -16.06 9.31 14.05
C GLY A 322 -15.32 8.08 13.47
N ALA A 323 -15.88 6.89 13.74
CA ALA A 323 -15.33 5.65 13.19
C ALA A 323 -15.69 5.55 11.69
N VAL A 324 -14.72 5.10 10.89
CA VAL A 324 -14.95 4.69 9.50
C VAL A 324 -15.83 3.44 9.50
N ASN A 325 -16.55 3.20 8.40
CA ASN A 325 -17.44 2.04 8.27
C ASN A 325 -16.70 0.73 8.59
N PRO A 326 -17.09 -0.01 9.66
CA PRO A 326 -16.38 -1.22 10.06
C PRO A 326 -16.39 -2.32 8.98
N GLU A 327 -17.42 -2.36 8.14
CA GLU A 327 -17.51 -3.33 7.05
C GLU A 327 -16.44 -3.07 5.98
N GLU A 328 -16.16 -1.80 5.68
CA GLU A 328 -15.13 -1.42 4.72
C GLU A 328 -13.73 -1.69 5.29
N GLU A 329 -13.49 -1.35 6.55
CA GLU A 329 -12.22 -1.65 7.22
C GLU A 329 -11.98 -3.18 7.32
N ARG A 330 -13.06 -3.97 7.49
CA ARG A 330 -12.97 -5.44 7.45
C ARG A 330 -12.65 -5.95 6.05
N ARG A 331 -13.25 -5.36 4.98
CA ARG A 331 -12.86 -5.66 3.60
C ARG A 331 -11.39 -5.31 3.35
N LEU A 332 -10.94 -4.18 3.90
CA LEU A 332 -9.56 -3.75 3.74
C LEU A 332 -8.57 -4.73 4.40
N MET A 333 -8.88 -5.22 5.61
CA MET A 333 -8.09 -6.27 6.24
C MET A 333 -8.10 -7.57 5.41
N TYR A 334 -9.27 -7.99 4.95
CA TYR A 334 -9.43 -9.15 4.07
C TYR A 334 -8.61 -9.03 2.79
N VAL A 335 -8.66 -7.86 2.13
CA VAL A 335 -7.82 -7.57 0.95
C VAL A 335 -6.36 -7.76 1.28
N GLY A 336 -5.86 -7.18 2.39
CA GLY A 336 -4.48 -7.33 2.81
C GLY A 336 -4.08 -8.78 3.06
N MET A 337 -4.90 -9.55 3.79
CA MET A 337 -4.65 -10.97 4.05
C MET A 337 -4.55 -11.79 2.77
N THR A 338 -5.44 -11.52 1.80
CA THR A 338 -5.50 -12.22 0.51
C THR A 338 -4.46 -11.75 -0.50
N ARG A 339 -3.55 -10.83 -0.14
CA ARG A 339 -2.35 -10.54 -0.94
C ARG A 339 -1.27 -11.59 -0.78
N ALA A 340 -1.30 -12.34 0.32
CA ALA A 340 -0.34 -13.41 0.58
C ALA A 340 -0.61 -14.65 -0.30
N ARG A 341 0.47 -15.18 -0.86
CA ARG A 341 0.46 -16.42 -1.61
C ARG A 341 0.79 -17.61 -0.73
N ASP A 342 1.93 -17.54 -0.04
CA ASP A 342 2.55 -18.65 0.69
C ASP A 342 2.48 -18.45 2.20
N GLU A 343 2.87 -17.28 2.70
CA GLU A 343 2.97 -16.98 4.12
C GLU A 343 2.29 -15.67 4.48
N LEU A 344 1.52 -15.68 5.56
CA LEU A 344 0.87 -14.52 6.14
C LEU A 344 1.25 -14.36 7.60
N ILE A 345 1.82 -13.20 7.94
CA ILE A 345 2.18 -12.81 9.29
C ILE A 345 1.38 -11.56 9.68
N LEU A 346 0.53 -11.71 10.68
CA LEU A 346 -0.23 -10.61 11.28
C LEU A 346 0.55 -10.11 12.50
N THR A 347 0.76 -8.79 12.60
CA THR A 347 1.46 -8.24 13.76
C THR A 347 0.63 -7.16 14.45
N THR A 348 0.73 -7.13 15.77
CA THR A 348 0.03 -6.18 16.62
C THR A 348 0.86 -5.82 17.84
N SER A 349 0.60 -4.66 18.41
CA SER A 349 1.21 -4.19 19.66
C SER A 349 0.19 -3.37 20.46
N GLU A 350 0.49 -3.12 21.76
CA GLU A 350 -0.37 -2.30 22.63
C GLU A 350 -1.82 -2.85 22.70
N GLU A 351 -2.79 -2.11 22.15
CA GLU A 351 -4.20 -2.50 22.08
C GLU A 351 -4.49 -3.19 20.75
N PRO A 352 -4.66 -4.53 20.70
CA PRO A 352 -4.93 -5.24 19.46
C PRO A 352 -6.20 -4.79 18.76
N SER A 353 -6.21 -4.88 17.43
CA SER A 353 -7.40 -4.65 16.62
C SER A 353 -8.52 -5.62 17.01
N PRO A 354 -9.78 -5.17 17.14
CA PRO A 354 -10.92 -6.05 17.39
C PRO A 354 -11.12 -7.09 16.28
N PHE A 355 -10.66 -6.84 15.08
CA PHE A 355 -10.72 -7.80 13.98
C PHE A 355 -9.87 -9.05 14.21
N LEU A 356 -8.84 -8.98 15.06
CA LEU A 356 -8.03 -10.14 15.44
C LEU A 356 -8.80 -11.15 16.33
N GLU A 357 -9.85 -10.69 17.02
CA GLU A 357 -10.75 -11.55 17.77
C GLU A 357 -11.79 -12.25 16.86
N GLU A 358 -11.98 -11.71 15.67
CA GLU A 358 -12.87 -12.29 14.67
C GLU A 358 -12.23 -13.47 13.91
N LEU A 359 -10.91 -13.64 14.01
CA LEU A 359 -10.19 -14.74 13.39
C LEU A 359 -10.38 -16.04 14.20
N PRO A 360 -10.56 -17.18 13.54
CA PRO A 360 -10.63 -18.47 14.22
C PRO A 360 -9.36 -18.75 15.04
N LYS A 361 -9.53 -19.25 16.25
CA LYS A 361 -8.41 -19.48 17.17
C LYS A 361 -7.44 -20.55 16.67
N ASP A 362 -7.93 -21.51 15.95
CA ASP A 362 -7.23 -22.64 15.33
C ASP A 362 -6.60 -22.30 13.97
N ALA A 363 -7.06 -21.24 13.31
CA ALA A 363 -6.52 -20.81 12.03
C ALA A 363 -5.22 -20.01 12.14
N CYS A 364 -4.85 -19.53 13.35
CA CYS A 364 -3.69 -18.69 13.55
C CYS A 364 -2.81 -19.22 14.67
N ARG A 365 -1.53 -19.42 14.37
CA ARG A 365 -0.50 -19.66 15.39
C ARG A 365 -0.16 -18.37 16.11
N ARG A 366 -0.51 -18.28 17.39
CA ARG A 366 -0.28 -17.09 18.22
C ARG A 366 1.10 -17.13 18.86
N GLU A 367 1.87 -16.05 18.67
CA GLU A 367 3.24 -15.91 19.13
C GLU A 367 3.45 -14.57 19.84
N LYS A 368 4.47 -14.49 20.70
CA LYS A 368 4.93 -13.20 21.24
C LYS A 368 6.25 -12.84 20.60
N ALA A 369 6.39 -11.58 20.18
CA ALA A 369 7.67 -11.07 19.71
C ALA A 369 8.70 -11.16 20.86
N ARG A 370 9.85 -11.76 20.58
CA ARG A 370 10.95 -11.79 21.57
C ARG A 370 11.45 -10.37 21.76
N THR A 371 11.43 -9.89 23.00
CA THR A 371 12.01 -8.59 23.35
C THR A 371 13.53 -8.75 23.47
N PRO A 372 14.36 -7.92 22.81
CA PRO A 372 15.78 -7.88 23.10
C PRO A 372 15.93 -7.44 24.56
N GLY A 373 16.36 -8.33 25.44
CA GLY A 373 16.66 -7.97 26.85
C GLY A 373 16.07 -8.82 27.96
N SER A 374 15.13 -9.73 27.70
CA SER A 374 14.58 -10.56 28.81
C SER A 374 15.45 -11.73 29.25
N GLY A 375 16.66 -11.88 28.72
CA GLY A 375 17.57 -12.97 29.04
C GLY A 375 19.07 -12.63 29.21
N MET A 376 19.48 -11.42 28.90
CA MET A 376 20.85 -10.98 29.12
C MET A 376 20.93 -10.20 30.45
N LYS A 377 21.46 -10.81 31.49
CA LYS A 377 22.22 -10.07 32.50
C LYS A 377 23.32 -9.35 31.71
N GLN A 378 23.29 -8.02 31.73
CA GLN A 378 24.39 -7.21 31.24
C GLN A 378 25.60 -7.58 32.12
N LEU A 379 26.48 -8.43 31.59
CA LEU A 379 27.75 -8.74 32.24
C LEU A 379 28.56 -7.44 32.19
N SER A 380 28.81 -6.86 33.34
CA SER A 380 29.71 -5.73 33.50
C SER A 380 31.14 -6.19 33.18
N LEU A 381 31.96 -5.32 32.62
CA LEU A 381 33.38 -5.58 32.40
C LEU A 381 34.10 -5.96 33.70
N PHE A 382 33.50 -5.69 34.87
CA PHE A 382 33.97 -6.01 36.21
C PHE A 382 33.62 -7.45 36.65
N ASP A 383 32.80 -8.20 35.92
CA ASP A 383 32.49 -9.60 36.22
C ASP A 383 33.59 -10.56 35.68
N PHE A 384 34.62 -10.03 35.04
CA PHE A 384 35.76 -10.75 34.49
C PHE A 384 37.09 -10.43 35.18
N MET A 385 37.09 -9.72 36.34
CA MET A 385 38.26 -9.44 37.14
C MET A 385 38.26 -10.28 38.42
#